data_d4abd60749390e684bb7f578c7525c17
#
_entry.id   d4abd60749390e684bb7f578c7525c17
#
_cell.length_a   1.000
_cell.length_b   1.000
_cell.length_c   1.000
_cell.angle_alpha   90.00
_cell.angle_beta   90.00
_cell.angle_gamma   90.00
#
_symmetry.space_group_name_H-M   'P 1'
#
loop_
_entity.id
_entity.type
_entity.pdbx_description
1 polymer ?
#
loop_
_entity_poly.entity_id
_entity_poly.type
_entity_poly.pdbx_seq_one_letter_code
_entity_poly.pdbx_strand_id
1 'polypeptide(L)'
;MDYAGRWNRVHRLAVAACLGGCLGGAVAADDAGFERLFDGTSLAGWQANENPASWQVRDGAIVCHGPRSHLFYVGPDAAKPAEFKNFHLKAEVKTRPRANSGLFIHTRPQPDGWPAHGYEVQVNNSQGDPVRTGSLYNVVKNFAAPAEDDTWFTLEVMVVGKAVTVRVDGRVLYEFVEPEGVTGTRKLSAGTFALQAHDPGSEVHYRNIRVKRLP
;
A
#
# COMPACT_ATOMS: atom_id res chain seq x y z
N MET A 1 26.80 56.93 50.29
CA MET A 1 27.82 55.97 50.69
C MET A 1 27.68 54.83 49.70
N ASP A 2 28.38 54.98 48.63
CA ASP A 2 29.40 54.19 47.92
C ASP A 2 29.50 52.72 48.30
N TYR A 3 29.42 51.88 47.30
CA TYR A 3 30.57 51.16 46.82
C TYR A 3 30.28 50.47 45.45
N ALA A 4 31.12 50.82 44.49
CA ALA A 4 31.19 50.21 43.14
C ALA A 4 31.76 48.78 43.17
N GLY A 5 31.27 47.90 42.33
CA GLY A 5 31.84 46.60 42.07
C GLY A 5 31.89 46.32 40.56
N ARG A 6 33.07 46.44 39.96
CA ARG A 6 33.38 46.09 38.56
C ARG A 6 33.25 44.61 38.36
N TRP A 7 32.56 44.22 37.30
CA TRP A 7 32.58 42.83 36.82
C TRP A 7 33.16 42.73 35.41
N ASN A 8 34.20 41.95 35.30
CA ASN A 8 34.94 41.61 34.08
C ASN A 8 34.07 40.89 33.07
N ARG A 9 34.09 41.35 31.81
CA ARG A 9 33.57 40.64 30.66
C ARG A 9 34.53 39.51 30.27
N VAL A 10 34.09 38.27 30.38
CA VAL A 10 34.76 37.12 29.79
C VAL A 10 34.05 36.82 28.47
N HIS A 11 34.74 37.03 27.36
CA HIS A 11 34.27 36.61 26.02
C HIS A 11 34.45 35.11 25.93
N ARG A 12 33.35 34.36 25.78
CA ARG A 12 33.39 32.98 25.33
C ARG A 12 33.08 32.93 23.84
N LEU A 13 34.07 32.55 23.08
CA LEU A 13 33.90 32.15 21.67
C LEU A 13 33.09 30.88 21.63
N ALA A 14 31.91 30.91 20.98
CA ALA A 14 31.15 29.73 20.63
C ALA A 14 31.67 29.18 19.31
N VAL A 15 32.31 28.03 19.35
CA VAL A 15 32.65 27.25 18.18
C VAL A 15 31.40 26.51 17.75
N ALA A 16 30.80 26.89 16.61
CA ALA A 16 29.71 26.17 16.01
C ALA A 16 30.31 24.95 15.25
N ALA A 17 30.16 23.77 15.81
CA ALA A 17 30.44 22.52 15.11
C ALA A 17 29.22 22.18 14.26
N CYS A 18 29.32 22.36 12.92
CA CYS A 18 28.38 21.81 11.97
C CYS A 18 28.57 20.28 11.91
N LEU A 19 27.79 19.54 12.65
CA LEU A 19 27.63 18.11 12.46
C LEU A 19 26.63 17.88 11.34
N GLY A 20 27.14 17.66 10.12
CA GLY A 20 26.39 17.13 9.00
C GLY A 20 25.93 15.69 9.32
N GLY A 21 24.73 15.54 9.85
CA GLY A 21 24.10 14.25 10.06
C GLY A 21 23.60 13.73 8.73
N CYS A 22 24.28 12.74 8.13
CA CYS A 22 23.70 11.87 7.14
C CYS A 22 22.53 11.12 7.80
N LEU A 23 21.30 11.51 7.48
CA LEU A 23 20.10 10.72 7.78
C LEU A 23 20.10 9.49 6.86
N GLY A 24 20.95 8.52 7.17
CA GLY A 24 20.79 7.16 6.71
C GLY A 24 19.57 6.59 7.44
N GLY A 25 18.42 6.54 6.75
CA GLY A 25 17.23 5.89 7.30
C GLY A 25 17.58 4.45 7.65
N ALA A 26 17.51 4.12 8.94
CA ALA A 26 17.58 2.74 9.41
C ALA A 26 16.41 2.00 8.75
N VAL A 27 16.70 1.12 7.79
CA VAL A 27 15.74 0.12 7.31
C VAL A 27 15.43 -0.74 8.52
N ALA A 28 14.21 -0.66 9.02
CA ALA A 28 13.81 -1.41 10.18
C ALA A 28 14.02 -2.92 9.92
N ALA A 29 14.45 -3.67 10.92
CA ALA A 29 14.70 -5.12 10.85
C ALA A 29 13.46 -5.92 10.35
N ASP A 30 12.29 -5.31 10.35
CA ASP A 30 11.01 -5.87 9.87
C ASP A 30 10.89 -5.96 8.33
N ASP A 31 11.81 -5.34 7.58
CA ASP A 31 11.80 -5.35 6.11
C ASP A 31 12.77 -6.39 5.48
N ALA A 32 13.39 -7.22 6.30
CA ALA A 32 14.31 -8.25 5.80
C ALA A 32 13.60 -9.24 4.85
N GLY A 33 14.11 -9.35 3.63
CA GLY A 33 13.59 -10.23 2.59
C GLY A 33 12.39 -9.70 1.81
N PHE A 34 12.00 -8.43 2.00
CA PHE A 34 11.03 -7.78 1.14
C PHE A 34 11.69 -7.19 -0.10
N GLU A 35 11.10 -7.42 -1.26
CA GLU A 35 11.40 -6.75 -2.53
C GLU A 35 10.42 -5.59 -2.76
N ARG A 36 10.93 -4.47 -3.28
CA ARG A 36 10.08 -3.31 -3.62
C ARG A 36 9.40 -3.53 -4.96
N LEU A 37 8.10 -3.29 -5.01
CA LEU A 37 7.31 -3.32 -6.24
C LEU A 37 7.09 -1.92 -6.84
N PHE A 38 7.39 -0.87 -6.09
CA PHE A 38 7.29 0.52 -6.53
C PHE A 38 8.54 1.30 -6.10
N ASP A 39 9.15 1.99 -7.04
CA ASP A 39 10.41 2.71 -6.85
C ASP A 39 10.24 4.10 -6.20
N GLY A 40 9.00 4.60 -6.06
CA GLY A 40 8.68 5.92 -5.55
C GLY A 40 8.68 7.02 -6.62
N THR A 41 9.08 6.73 -7.86
CA THR A 41 9.31 7.75 -8.90
C THR A 41 8.63 7.47 -10.23
N SER A 42 8.35 6.21 -10.54
CA SER A 42 7.80 5.81 -11.84
C SER A 42 6.81 4.64 -11.71
N LEU A 43 6.02 4.42 -12.75
CA LEU A 43 5.16 3.25 -12.88
C LEU A 43 5.88 2.07 -13.58
N ALA A 44 7.22 2.05 -13.56
CA ALA A 44 7.98 0.92 -14.10
C ALA A 44 7.55 -0.40 -13.42
N GLY A 45 7.28 -1.42 -14.23
CA GLY A 45 6.76 -2.70 -13.73
C GLY A 45 5.24 -2.72 -13.45
N TRP A 46 4.53 -1.62 -13.73
CA TRP A 46 3.09 -1.52 -13.57
C TRP A 46 2.42 -1.20 -14.91
N GLN A 47 1.24 -1.77 -15.17
CA GLN A 47 0.49 -1.58 -16.40
C GLN A 47 -1.00 -1.37 -16.09
N ALA A 48 -1.54 -0.24 -16.56
CA ALA A 48 -2.97 0.01 -16.50
C ALA A 48 -3.70 -0.77 -17.59
N ASN A 49 -4.89 -1.29 -17.29
CA ASN A 49 -5.72 -1.97 -18.28
C ASN A 49 -6.53 -1.01 -19.16
N GLU A 50 -7.21 -0.08 -18.53
CA GLU A 50 -8.05 0.95 -19.16
C GLU A 50 -7.79 2.30 -18.48
N ASN A 51 -8.13 3.41 -19.13
CA ASN A 51 -8.01 4.75 -18.55
C ASN A 51 -6.65 5.01 -17.85
N PRO A 52 -5.51 4.89 -18.56
CA PRO A 52 -4.19 5.05 -17.93
C PRO A 52 -3.99 6.43 -17.30
N ALA A 53 -4.73 7.46 -17.73
CA ALA A 53 -4.71 8.80 -17.12
C ALA A 53 -5.25 8.83 -15.68
N SER A 54 -5.92 7.75 -15.21
CA SER A 54 -6.34 7.61 -13.81
C SER A 54 -5.15 7.35 -12.86
N TRP A 55 -3.95 7.16 -13.38
CA TRP A 55 -2.75 6.81 -12.62
C TRP A 55 -1.65 7.84 -12.80
N GLN A 56 -1.09 8.30 -11.71
CA GLN A 56 0.07 9.19 -11.72
C GLN A 56 0.97 8.91 -10.53
N VAL A 57 2.24 9.29 -10.63
CA VAL A 57 3.15 9.32 -9.49
C VAL A 57 3.24 10.75 -8.98
N ARG A 58 2.95 10.95 -7.71
CA ARG A 58 3.00 12.26 -7.03
C ARG A 58 3.51 12.09 -5.61
N ASP A 59 4.50 12.89 -5.22
CA ASP A 59 5.08 12.91 -3.86
C ASP A 59 5.51 11.53 -3.35
N GLY A 60 6.13 10.73 -4.22
CA GLY A 60 6.62 9.39 -3.85
C GLY A 60 5.52 8.32 -3.72
N ALA A 61 4.33 8.58 -4.24
CA ALA A 61 3.20 7.67 -4.20
C ALA A 61 2.58 7.46 -5.59
N ILE A 62 2.06 6.26 -5.84
CA ILE A 62 1.09 6.01 -6.91
C ILE A 62 -0.25 6.60 -6.44
N VAL A 63 -0.81 7.49 -7.22
CA VAL A 63 -2.11 8.12 -6.97
C VAL A 63 -3.09 7.62 -8.01
N CYS A 64 -4.20 7.04 -7.56
CA CYS A 64 -5.33 6.78 -8.43
C CYS A 64 -6.38 7.88 -8.24
N HIS A 65 -6.79 8.48 -9.36
CA HIS A 65 -7.87 9.46 -9.43
C HIS A 65 -8.37 9.58 -10.87
N GLY A 66 -9.61 9.18 -11.11
CA GLY A 66 -10.19 9.20 -12.45
C GLY A 66 -11.19 8.08 -12.68
N PRO A 67 -11.60 7.86 -13.95
CA PRO A 67 -12.45 6.74 -14.32
C PRO A 67 -11.89 5.39 -13.89
N ARG A 68 -12.76 4.38 -13.81
CA ARG A 68 -12.39 3.01 -13.47
C ARG A 68 -11.16 2.55 -14.26
N SER A 69 -10.19 2.03 -13.55
CA SER A 69 -8.96 1.44 -14.10
C SER A 69 -8.32 0.53 -13.07
N HIS A 70 -7.57 -0.47 -13.52
CA HIS A 70 -6.76 -1.30 -12.63
C HIS A 70 -5.30 -1.28 -13.08
N LEU A 71 -4.42 -1.02 -12.14
CA LEU A 71 -2.98 -0.95 -12.35
C LEU A 71 -2.36 -2.27 -11.90
N PHE A 72 -2.01 -3.14 -12.84
CA PHE A 72 -1.45 -4.46 -12.58
C PHE A 72 0.07 -4.39 -12.42
N TYR A 73 0.60 -5.06 -11.41
CA TYR A 73 2.03 -5.27 -11.31
C TYR A 73 2.44 -6.39 -12.27
N VAL A 74 3.18 -6.04 -13.30
CA VAL A 74 3.67 -6.98 -14.32
C VAL A 74 5.15 -7.34 -14.12
N GLY A 75 5.84 -6.62 -13.23
CA GLY A 75 7.28 -6.80 -13.04
C GLY A 75 8.10 -6.22 -14.21
N PRO A 76 9.39 -6.57 -14.30
CA PRO A 76 10.28 -6.00 -15.30
C PRO A 76 10.01 -6.48 -16.74
N ASP A 77 9.31 -7.60 -16.90
CA ASP A 77 8.96 -8.19 -18.21
C ASP A 77 7.44 -8.40 -18.31
N ALA A 78 6.75 -7.47 -18.96
CA ALA A 78 5.31 -7.54 -19.13
C ALA A 78 4.82 -8.74 -19.98
N ALA A 79 5.70 -9.37 -20.78
CA ALA A 79 5.37 -10.59 -21.52
C ALA A 79 5.31 -11.81 -20.59
N LYS A 80 5.93 -11.71 -19.41
CA LYS A 80 5.90 -12.73 -18.36
C LYS A 80 5.57 -12.06 -17.02
N PRO A 81 4.30 -11.69 -16.80
CA PRO A 81 3.90 -11.00 -15.58
C PRO A 81 4.36 -11.73 -14.32
N ALA A 82 4.83 -10.97 -13.35
CA ALA A 82 5.28 -11.52 -12.07
C ALA A 82 4.15 -12.33 -11.41
N GLU A 83 4.48 -13.50 -10.92
CA GLU A 83 3.54 -14.41 -10.27
C GLU A 83 3.95 -14.67 -8.82
N PHE A 84 2.98 -14.60 -7.92
CA PHE A 84 3.11 -14.85 -6.49
C PHE A 84 2.10 -15.90 -6.06
N LYS A 85 2.53 -16.88 -5.27
CA LYS A 85 1.67 -17.94 -4.72
C LYS A 85 1.50 -17.73 -3.21
N ASN A 86 2.56 -17.91 -2.46
CA ASN A 86 2.61 -17.58 -1.03
C ASN A 86 3.42 -16.29 -0.87
N PHE A 87 2.91 -15.35 -0.12
CA PHE A 87 3.55 -14.04 0.01
C PHE A 87 3.10 -13.29 1.26
N HIS A 88 3.89 -12.28 1.62
CA HIS A 88 3.51 -11.20 2.51
C HIS A 88 3.65 -9.89 1.75
N LEU A 89 2.54 -9.26 1.42
CA LEU A 89 2.46 -7.97 0.73
C LEU A 89 2.20 -6.87 1.77
N LYS A 90 2.93 -5.77 1.67
CA LYS A 90 2.73 -4.56 2.46
C LYS A 90 2.61 -3.37 1.53
N ALA A 91 1.69 -2.47 1.83
CA ALA A 91 1.55 -1.18 1.18
C ALA A 91 1.15 -0.12 2.21
N GLU A 92 1.75 1.05 2.14
CA GLU A 92 1.21 2.22 2.83
C GLU A 92 0.15 2.86 1.95
N VAL A 93 -1.03 3.11 2.52
CA VAL A 93 -2.22 3.58 1.82
C VAL A 93 -2.75 4.83 2.51
N LYS A 94 -3.25 5.79 1.73
CA LYS A 94 -3.97 6.95 2.23
C LYS A 94 -5.17 7.21 1.34
N THR A 95 -6.36 7.13 1.90
CA THR A 95 -7.61 7.48 1.24
C THR A 95 -7.94 8.96 1.44
N ARG A 96 -8.52 9.60 0.42
CA ARG A 96 -9.21 10.88 0.62
C ARG A 96 -10.64 10.61 1.10
N PRO A 97 -11.31 11.59 1.73
CA PRO A 97 -12.70 11.42 2.14
C PRO A 97 -13.60 10.94 1.00
N ARG A 98 -14.39 9.92 1.27
CA ARG A 98 -15.33 9.28 0.33
C ARG A 98 -14.65 8.56 -0.85
N ALA A 99 -13.39 8.20 -0.72
CA ALA A 99 -12.69 7.43 -1.74
C ALA A 99 -12.97 5.93 -1.59
N ASN A 100 -13.04 5.24 -2.73
CA ASN A 100 -13.12 3.79 -2.87
C ASN A 100 -11.99 3.31 -3.78
N SER A 101 -11.35 2.24 -3.39
CA SER A 101 -10.30 1.56 -4.12
C SER A 101 -10.18 0.11 -3.63
N GLY A 102 -9.22 -0.63 -4.18
CA GLY A 102 -8.93 -2.01 -3.79
C GLY A 102 -7.51 -2.41 -4.13
N LEU A 103 -7.02 -3.40 -3.39
CA LEU A 103 -5.77 -4.10 -3.67
C LEU A 103 -6.12 -5.55 -4.02
N PHE A 104 -5.88 -5.94 -5.28
CA PHE A 104 -6.16 -7.29 -5.75
C PHE A 104 -4.96 -8.20 -5.54
N ILE A 105 -5.22 -9.44 -5.16
CA ILE A 105 -4.22 -10.50 -4.97
C ILE A 105 -4.55 -11.70 -5.86
N HIS A 106 -3.54 -12.44 -6.31
CA HIS A 106 -3.68 -13.59 -7.23
C HIS A 106 -4.46 -13.26 -8.51
N THR A 107 -4.42 -11.99 -8.93
CA THR A 107 -5.08 -11.53 -10.16
C THR A 107 -4.19 -11.71 -11.38
N ARG A 108 -4.71 -11.34 -12.54
CA ARG A 108 -4.00 -11.42 -13.82
C ARG A 108 -4.30 -10.17 -14.64
N PRO A 109 -3.33 -9.64 -15.41
CA PRO A 109 -3.59 -8.57 -16.35
C PRO A 109 -4.72 -8.95 -17.31
N GLN A 110 -5.62 -8.00 -17.54
CA GLN A 110 -6.74 -8.13 -18.47
C GLN A 110 -6.99 -6.78 -19.14
N PRO A 111 -7.56 -6.72 -20.35
CA PRO A 111 -7.63 -5.49 -21.14
C PRO A 111 -8.56 -4.44 -20.54
N ASP A 112 -9.64 -4.84 -19.88
CA ASP A 112 -10.65 -3.95 -19.30
C ASP A 112 -11.43 -4.61 -18.16
N GLY A 113 -12.33 -3.85 -17.54
CA GLY A 113 -13.29 -4.32 -16.53
C GLY A 113 -12.66 -4.61 -15.18
N TRP A 114 -13.49 -5.14 -14.29
CA TRP A 114 -13.08 -5.55 -12.94
C TRP A 114 -12.24 -6.81 -13.00
N PRO A 115 -11.12 -6.92 -12.25
CA PRO A 115 -10.28 -8.10 -12.24
C PRO A 115 -11.09 -9.36 -11.95
N ALA A 116 -11.03 -10.34 -12.87
CA ALA A 116 -11.83 -11.54 -12.80
C ALA A 116 -11.21 -12.65 -11.94
N HIS A 117 -9.92 -12.55 -11.62
CA HIS A 117 -9.16 -13.58 -10.90
C HIS A 117 -8.77 -13.11 -9.49
N GLY A 118 -8.63 -14.09 -8.59
CA GLY A 118 -8.17 -13.87 -7.23
C GLY A 118 -9.19 -13.11 -6.37
N TYR A 119 -8.73 -12.37 -5.39
CA TYR A 119 -9.57 -11.63 -4.46
C TYR A 119 -9.17 -10.16 -4.40
N GLU A 120 -10.14 -9.33 -4.04
CA GLU A 120 -9.95 -7.94 -3.72
C GLU A 120 -9.90 -7.74 -2.20
N VAL A 121 -8.87 -7.06 -1.73
CA VAL A 121 -8.80 -6.49 -0.40
C VAL A 121 -9.23 -5.04 -0.51
N GLN A 122 -10.41 -4.73 0.04
CA GLN A 122 -11.07 -3.44 -0.06
C GLN A 122 -10.23 -2.30 0.55
N VAL A 123 -10.28 -1.14 -0.08
CA VAL A 123 -9.73 0.12 0.43
C VAL A 123 -10.82 1.19 0.40
N ASN A 124 -11.52 1.35 1.51
CA ASN A 124 -12.64 2.27 1.66
C ASN A 124 -12.83 2.60 3.14
N ASN A 125 -12.51 3.82 3.56
CA ASN A 125 -12.73 4.23 4.95
C ASN A 125 -14.09 4.94 5.13
N SER A 126 -14.57 5.70 4.14
CA SER A 126 -15.75 6.55 4.31
C SER A 126 -16.69 6.67 3.09
N GLN A 127 -16.41 5.96 1.98
CA GLN A 127 -17.27 5.97 0.80
C GLN A 127 -18.62 5.28 1.10
N GLY A 128 -19.65 5.50 0.28
CA GLY A 128 -21.03 5.02 0.51
C GLY A 128 -21.22 3.50 0.57
N ASP A 129 -20.33 2.69 -0.04
CA ASP A 129 -20.32 1.23 0.13
C ASP A 129 -20.04 0.92 1.62
N PRO A 130 -20.87 0.13 2.31
CA PRO A 130 -20.67 -0.19 3.72
C PRO A 130 -19.47 -1.09 4.00
N VAL A 131 -18.92 -1.76 2.98
CA VAL A 131 -17.76 -2.65 3.11
C VAL A 131 -16.48 -1.83 3.21
N ARG A 132 -15.75 -1.96 4.32
CA ARG A 132 -14.62 -1.11 4.68
C ARG A 132 -13.27 -1.73 4.39
N THR A 133 -12.24 -0.89 4.47
CA THR A 133 -10.83 -1.25 4.30
C THR A 133 -10.47 -2.56 5.01
N GLY A 134 -9.72 -3.39 4.30
CA GLY A 134 -9.26 -4.68 4.77
C GLY A 134 -10.25 -5.82 4.57
N SER A 135 -11.52 -5.57 4.18
CA SER A 135 -12.43 -6.66 3.81
C SER A 135 -11.88 -7.48 2.65
N LEU A 136 -12.13 -8.78 2.64
CA LEU A 136 -11.99 -9.60 1.45
C LEU A 136 -13.33 -9.53 0.70
N TYR A 137 -13.39 -8.71 -0.34
CA TYR A 137 -14.64 -8.28 -0.94
C TYR A 137 -15.53 -9.46 -1.36
N ASN A 138 -16.80 -9.44 -0.92
CA ASN A 138 -17.79 -10.52 -1.06
C ASN A 138 -17.46 -11.84 -0.33
N VAL A 139 -16.42 -11.88 0.51
CA VAL A 139 -16.01 -13.08 1.27
C VAL A 139 -16.02 -12.80 2.77
N VAL A 140 -15.15 -11.87 3.24
CA VAL A 140 -15.11 -11.43 4.64
C VAL A 140 -15.42 -9.94 4.68
N LYS A 141 -16.54 -9.58 5.32
CA LYS A 141 -17.01 -8.19 5.37
C LYS A 141 -16.64 -7.54 6.71
N ASN A 142 -15.90 -6.45 6.64
CA ASN A 142 -15.67 -5.54 7.74
C ASN A 142 -16.51 -4.28 7.51
N PHE A 143 -17.32 -3.87 8.49
CA PHE A 143 -18.18 -2.69 8.40
C PHE A 143 -17.67 -1.49 9.21
N ALA A 144 -16.57 -1.67 9.94
CA ALA A 144 -15.90 -0.61 10.68
C ALA A 144 -14.59 -0.23 10.00
N ALA A 145 -14.41 1.04 9.65
CA ALA A 145 -13.17 1.50 9.08
C ALA A 145 -12.01 1.33 10.08
N PRO A 146 -10.93 0.61 9.72
CA PRO A 146 -9.81 0.39 10.63
C PRO A 146 -8.83 1.56 10.67
N ALA A 147 -8.98 2.54 9.77
CA ALA A 147 -8.15 3.72 9.63
C ALA A 147 -8.99 4.94 9.25
N GLU A 148 -8.40 6.13 9.37
CA GLU A 148 -9.02 7.40 9.01
C GLU A 148 -8.61 7.85 7.62
N ASP A 149 -9.47 8.65 6.95
CA ASP A 149 -9.10 9.34 5.72
C ASP A 149 -7.99 10.37 5.98
N ASP A 150 -7.27 10.73 4.93
CA ASP A 150 -6.15 11.69 4.93
C ASP A 150 -4.95 11.27 5.81
N THR A 151 -4.99 10.05 6.36
CA THR A 151 -3.93 9.49 7.20
C THR A 151 -3.30 8.27 6.49
N TRP A 152 -1.97 8.17 6.53
CA TRP A 152 -1.27 6.99 6.06
C TRP A 152 -1.45 5.84 7.04
N PHE A 153 -1.86 4.68 6.53
CA PHE A 153 -1.91 3.43 7.27
C PHE A 153 -1.21 2.32 6.47
N THR A 154 -0.73 1.31 7.14
CA THR A 154 -0.13 0.14 6.51
C THR A 154 -1.18 -0.94 6.32
N LEU A 155 -1.45 -1.31 5.07
CA LEU A 155 -2.25 -2.48 4.71
C LEU A 155 -1.32 -3.65 4.43
N GLU A 156 -1.52 -4.76 5.14
CA GLU A 156 -0.74 -5.98 4.96
C GLU A 156 -1.65 -7.15 4.59
N VAL A 157 -1.22 -7.93 3.61
CA VAL A 157 -1.91 -9.13 3.17
C VAL A 157 -0.90 -10.27 3.12
N MET A 158 -1.11 -11.30 3.91
CA MET A 158 -0.30 -12.51 3.91
C MET A 158 -1.12 -13.68 3.38
N VAL A 159 -0.58 -14.41 2.41
CA VAL A 159 -1.17 -15.64 1.87
C VAL A 159 -0.20 -16.78 2.01
N VAL A 160 -0.66 -17.87 2.64
CA VAL A 160 0.08 -19.14 2.75
C VAL A 160 -0.90 -20.28 2.46
N GLY A 161 -0.69 -20.97 1.35
CA GLY A 161 -1.62 -21.98 0.88
C GLY A 161 -3.03 -21.41 0.66
N LYS A 162 -3.98 -21.82 1.47
CA LYS A 162 -5.37 -21.33 1.45
C LYS A 162 -5.70 -20.32 2.55
N ALA A 163 -4.74 -19.95 3.35
CA ALA A 163 -4.94 -18.99 4.42
C ALA A 163 -4.59 -17.57 3.97
N VAL A 164 -5.48 -16.62 4.25
CA VAL A 164 -5.30 -15.18 4.05
C VAL A 164 -5.39 -14.48 5.41
N THR A 165 -4.35 -13.76 5.77
CA THR A 165 -4.36 -12.86 6.94
C THR A 165 -4.30 -11.42 6.46
N VAL A 166 -5.22 -10.58 6.91
CA VAL A 166 -5.22 -9.14 6.61
C VAL A 166 -4.97 -8.35 7.89
N ARG A 167 -4.05 -7.37 7.79
CA ARG A 167 -3.73 -6.46 8.90
C ARG A 167 -3.81 -5.01 8.43
N VAL A 168 -4.16 -4.15 9.38
CA VAL A 168 -4.03 -2.70 9.24
C VAL A 168 -3.24 -2.19 10.44
N ASP A 169 -2.16 -1.47 10.20
CA ASP A 169 -1.22 -0.96 11.21
C ASP A 169 -0.78 -2.05 12.20
N GLY A 170 -0.42 -3.22 11.66
CA GLY A 170 0.02 -4.39 12.42
C GLY A 170 -1.10 -5.16 13.15
N ARG A 171 -2.31 -4.59 13.27
CA ARG A 171 -3.45 -5.25 13.90
C ARG A 171 -4.12 -6.22 12.93
N VAL A 172 -4.21 -7.49 13.28
CA VAL A 172 -4.98 -8.50 12.51
C VAL A 172 -6.47 -8.13 12.53
N LEU A 173 -7.05 -7.97 11.34
CA LEU A 173 -8.50 -7.78 11.18
C LEU A 173 -9.22 -9.10 11.16
N TYR A 174 -8.66 -10.08 10.45
CA TYR A 174 -9.16 -11.46 10.39
C TYR A 174 -8.10 -12.40 9.80
N GLU A 175 -8.36 -13.68 9.96
CA GLU A 175 -7.75 -14.78 9.22
C GLU A 175 -8.87 -15.54 8.52
N PHE A 176 -8.70 -15.75 7.21
CA PHE A 176 -9.65 -16.49 6.37
C PHE A 176 -8.96 -17.71 5.77
N VAL A 177 -9.58 -18.86 5.84
CA VAL A 177 -9.13 -20.06 5.14
C VAL A 177 -10.13 -20.38 4.04
N GLU A 178 -9.65 -20.33 2.79
CA GLU A 178 -10.48 -20.66 1.64
C GLU A 178 -10.95 -22.13 1.73
N PRO A 179 -12.26 -22.39 1.66
CA PRO A 179 -12.79 -23.75 1.70
C PRO A 179 -12.25 -24.62 0.55
N GLU A 180 -12.24 -25.93 0.74
CA GLU A 180 -11.99 -26.85 -0.35
C GLU A 180 -13.12 -26.79 -1.39
N GLY A 181 -12.79 -27.08 -2.66
CA GLY A 181 -13.76 -27.17 -3.74
C GLY A 181 -14.25 -25.82 -4.27
N VAL A 182 -13.64 -24.68 -3.89
CA VAL A 182 -13.96 -23.40 -4.52
C VAL A 182 -13.65 -23.46 -6.01
N THR A 183 -14.67 -23.24 -6.83
CA THR A 183 -14.60 -23.25 -8.29
C THR A 183 -14.58 -21.85 -8.88
N GLY A 184 -14.33 -21.74 -10.20
CA GLY A 184 -14.26 -20.45 -10.88
C GLY A 184 -12.92 -19.77 -10.74
N THR A 185 -12.90 -18.47 -11.06
CA THR A 185 -11.68 -17.65 -11.11
C THR A 185 -11.42 -16.84 -9.83
N ARG A 186 -12.46 -16.57 -9.04
CA ARG A 186 -12.42 -15.90 -7.75
C ARG A 186 -12.00 -16.87 -6.65
N LYS A 187 -10.69 -17.16 -6.59
CA LYS A 187 -10.09 -18.11 -5.62
C LYS A 187 -8.62 -17.83 -5.45
N LEU A 188 -8.05 -18.37 -4.39
CA LEU A 188 -6.60 -18.41 -4.21
C LEU A 188 -5.97 -19.37 -5.21
N SER A 189 -4.86 -18.94 -5.82
CA SER A 189 -4.12 -19.75 -6.79
C SER A 189 -2.65 -19.30 -6.84
N ALA A 190 -2.29 -18.64 -7.90
CA ALA A 190 -1.09 -17.85 -8.10
C ALA A 190 -1.43 -16.76 -9.12
N GLY A 191 -0.76 -15.63 -9.01
CA GLY A 191 -0.98 -14.49 -9.88
C GLY A 191 -0.27 -13.26 -9.36
N THR A 192 -0.60 -12.12 -9.91
CA THR A 192 0.01 -10.86 -9.54
C THR A 192 -0.92 -10.00 -8.65
N PHE A 193 -0.55 -8.75 -8.47
CA PHE A 193 -1.29 -7.74 -7.72
C PHE A 193 -1.85 -6.69 -8.67
N ALA A 194 -2.95 -6.04 -8.26
CA ALA A 194 -3.42 -4.83 -8.91
C ALA A 194 -3.95 -3.83 -7.89
N LEU A 195 -3.84 -2.55 -8.23
CA LEU A 195 -4.49 -1.45 -7.54
C LEU A 195 -5.71 -1.01 -8.34
N GLN A 196 -6.71 -0.43 -7.67
CA GLN A 196 -7.95 0.00 -8.30
C GLN A 196 -8.10 1.52 -8.28
N ALA A 197 -8.41 2.13 -9.42
CA ALA A 197 -9.10 3.40 -9.53
C ALA A 197 -10.59 3.07 -9.71
N HIS A 198 -11.41 3.37 -8.71
CA HIS A 198 -12.81 2.92 -8.68
C HIS A 198 -13.73 3.82 -9.52
N ASP A 199 -13.67 5.12 -9.29
CA ASP A 199 -14.51 6.14 -9.91
C ASP A 199 -13.85 7.53 -9.85
N PRO A 200 -14.34 8.52 -10.64
CA PRO A 200 -13.75 9.86 -10.66
C PRO A 200 -13.80 10.63 -9.33
N GLY A 201 -14.66 10.22 -8.40
CA GLY A 201 -14.76 10.85 -7.08
C GLY A 201 -13.79 10.30 -6.05
N SER A 202 -13.10 9.21 -6.40
CA SER A 202 -12.19 8.51 -5.50
C SER A 202 -10.74 8.91 -5.76
N GLU A 203 -10.01 9.35 -4.71
CA GLU A 203 -8.57 9.54 -4.74
C GLU A 203 -7.91 8.74 -3.64
N VAL A 204 -7.00 7.83 -4.01
CA VAL A 204 -6.23 7.00 -3.07
C VAL A 204 -4.77 7.01 -3.46
N HIS A 205 -3.90 7.06 -2.45
CA HIS A 205 -2.45 7.09 -2.60
C HIS A 205 -1.86 5.78 -2.06
N TYR A 206 -0.91 5.22 -2.79
CA TYR A 206 -0.17 4.02 -2.41
C TYR A 206 1.34 4.28 -2.47
N ARG A 207 2.08 3.92 -1.45
CA ARG A 207 3.54 3.99 -1.43
C ARG A 207 4.14 2.82 -0.65
N ASN A 208 5.46 2.70 -0.66
CA ASN A 208 6.17 1.64 0.05
C ASN A 208 5.59 0.24 -0.24
N ILE A 209 5.16 0.01 -1.50
CA ILE A 209 4.60 -1.27 -1.91
C ILE A 209 5.75 -2.27 -2.01
N ARG A 210 5.69 -3.32 -1.20
CA ARG A 210 6.73 -4.32 -1.11
C ARG A 210 6.16 -5.70 -0.80
N VAL A 211 6.83 -6.73 -1.28
CA VAL A 211 6.39 -8.11 -1.10
C VAL A 211 7.55 -8.99 -0.66
N LYS A 212 7.26 -9.96 0.19
CA LYS A 212 8.15 -11.07 0.53
C LYS A 212 7.51 -12.36 0.05
N ARG A 213 8.24 -13.13 -0.77
CA ARG A 213 7.81 -14.48 -1.15
C ARG A 213 7.94 -15.40 0.06
N LEU A 214 6.94 -16.22 0.28
CA LEU A 214 6.92 -17.22 1.35
C LEU A 214 7.01 -18.63 0.75
N PRO A 215 7.49 -19.61 1.54
CA PRO A 215 7.55 -21.02 1.12
C PRO A 215 6.21 -21.61 0.68
#